data_ba8298982abbb7cd16adc42ad3635235
#
_entry.id   ba8298982abbb7cd16adc42ad3635235
#
_cell.length_a   1.000
_cell.length_b   1.000
_cell.length_c   1.000
_cell.angle_alpha   90.00
_cell.angle_beta   90.00
_cell.angle_gamma   90.00
#
_symmetry.space_group_name_H-M   'P 1'
#
loop_
_entity.id
_entity.type
_entity.pdbx_description
1 polymer ?
#
loop_
_entity_poly.entity_id
_entity_poly.type
_entity_poly.pdbx_seq_one_letter_code
_entity_poly.pdbx_strand_id
1 'polypeptide(L)'
;MTEREKEVKEKRIRELLVKREEYVNNGEIEKEIGVLRELKVLFRRLYGGESDESVKVLTELGNALKYVGKFEESIRHLTKAEKIVLKNYGENTMAFVTCNANLAEVYRIMKKYKKVEEKYFKAIKTYKKNNFRDGYIFAGICNNLGLFFEETGRYKDSVKWQKKSLEILENLENSEVQGAIIRSNMVNSYLKIDEKKLAENSMNIALTMLQSEVGENSNLYFNILHNLANVYFENKSYKKAAVLLERCEKLCETVFGIESEIYQSILEKILIAKQRIAKNRMEQYVWKNQVVKKLKN
;
A
#
# COMPACT_ATOMS: atom_id res chain seq x y z
N MET A 1 34.52 25.90 2.73
CA MET A 1 33.52 26.10 1.61
C MET A 1 33.32 27.60 1.50
N THR A 2 33.51 28.18 0.32
CA THR A 2 33.22 29.59 0.07
C THR A 2 31.73 29.85 -0.03
N GLU A 3 31.27 31.10 0.18
CA GLU A 3 29.87 31.47 0.08
C GLU A 3 29.30 31.16 -1.34
N ARG A 4 30.10 31.45 -2.38
CA ARG A 4 29.76 31.13 -3.77
C ARG A 4 29.57 29.63 -4.03
N GLU A 5 30.44 28.79 -3.43
CA GLU A 5 30.28 27.32 -3.54
C GLU A 5 29.03 26.81 -2.83
N LYS A 6 28.66 27.43 -1.72
CA LYS A 6 27.42 27.13 -0.98
C LYS A 6 26.20 27.47 -1.82
N GLU A 7 26.17 28.69 -2.36
CA GLU A 7 25.08 29.18 -3.19
C GLU A 7 24.83 28.31 -4.44
N VAL A 8 25.89 27.86 -5.12
CA VAL A 8 25.80 26.93 -6.25
C VAL A 8 25.18 25.60 -5.83
N LYS A 9 25.57 25.05 -4.68
CA LYS A 9 25.02 23.79 -4.18
C LYS A 9 23.55 23.92 -3.76
N GLU A 10 23.18 25.01 -3.11
CA GLU A 10 21.78 25.30 -2.74
C GLU A 10 20.89 25.48 -3.98
N LYS A 11 21.39 26.14 -5.02
CA LYS A 11 20.68 26.22 -6.29
C LYS A 11 20.46 24.82 -6.89
N ARG A 12 21.51 23.99 -6.90
CA ARG A 12 21.42 22.62 -7.40
C ARG A 12 20.43 21.76 -6.61
N ILE A 13 20.39 21.93 -5.29
CA ILE A 13 19.39 21.25 -4.44
C ILE A 13 17.97 21.63 -4.83
N ARG A 14 17.67 22.92 -5.03
CA ARG A 14 16.33 23.37 -5.47
C ARG A 14 15.93 22.75 -6.80
N GLU A 15 16.82 22.71 -7.78
CA GLU A 15 16.58 22.08 -9.08
C GLU A 15 16.28 20.57 -8.94
N LEU A 16 17.02 19.87 -8.08
CA LEU A 16 16.86 18.44 -7.84
C LEU A 16 15.53 18.13 -7.11
N LEU A 17 15.13 18.98 -6.16
CA LEU A 17 13.85 18.79 -5.47
C LEU A 17 12.67 18.93 -6.42
N VAL A 18 12.69 19.89 -7.36
CA VAL A 18 11.66 20.03 -8.42
C VAL A 18 11.63 18.79 -9.32
N LYS A 19 12.79 18.33 -9.80
CA LYS A 19 12.89 17.12 -10.62
C LYS A 19 12.39 15.87 -9.87
N ARG A 20 12.72 15.78 -8.57
CA ARG A 20 12.22 14.67 -7.76
C ARG A 20 10.70 14.63 -7.72
N GLU A 21 10.06 15.78 -7.50
CA GLU A 21 8.60 15.88 -7.47
C GLU A 21 7.97 15.45 -8.81
N GLU A 22 8.56 15.88 -9.92
CA GLU A 22 8.17 15.46 -11.26
C GLU A 22 8.26 13.94 -11.43
N TYR A 23 9.39 13.32 -11.03
CA TYR A 23 9.59 11.87 -11.15
C TYR A 23 8.65 11.07 -10.25
N VAL A 24 8.36 11.56 -9.04
CA VAL A 24 7.36 10.95 -8.15
C VAL A 24 5.98 10.98 -8.79
N ASN A 25 5.55 12.13 -9.34
CA ASN A 25 4.24 12.27 -9.98
C ASN A 25 4.10 11.38 -11.23
N ASN A 26 5.20 11.15 -11.95
CA ASN A 26 5.23 10.29 -13.14
C ASN A 26 5.46 8.80 -12.82
N GLY A 27 5.72 8.43 -11.55
CA GLY A 27 6.04 7.05 -11.16
C GLY A 27 7.42 6.58 -11.62
N GLU A 28 8.35 7.49 -11.95
CA GLU A 28 9.69 7.20 -12.48
C GLU A 28 10.69 6.92 -11.35
N ILE A 29 10.50 5.82 -10.63
CA ILE A 29 11.19 5.51 -9.36
C ILE A 29 12.71 5.42 -9.52
N GLU A 30 13.23 4.85 -10.59
CA GLU A 30 14.68 4.76 -10.84
C GLU A 30 15.32 6.16 -10.99
N LYS A 31 14.63 7.09 -11.67
CA LYS A 31 15.10 8.47 -11.80
C LYS A 31 15.02 9.21 -10.47
N GLU A 32 13.96 9.01 -9.69
CA GLU A 32 13.84 9.51 -8.32
C GLU A 32 15.03 9.05 -7.45
N ILE A 33 15.37 7.75 -7.48
CA ILE A 33 16.52 7.20 -6.75
C ILE A 33 17.82 7.89 -7.17
N GLY A 34 18.01 8.16 -8.46
CA GLY A 34 19.18 8.89 -8.97
C GLY A 34 19.29 10.29 -8.34
N VAL A 35 18.19 11.04 -8.35
CA VAL A 35 18.11 12.38 -7.73
C VAL A 35 18.35 12.32 -6.22
N LEU A 36 17.75 11.38 -5.51
CA LEU A 36 17.93 11.22 -4.07
C LEU A 36 19.37 10.87 -3.69
N ARG A 37 20.09 10.12 -4.52
CA ARG A 37 21.51 9.86 -4.31
C ARG A 37 22.36 11.11 -4.46
N GLU A 38 22.06 11.99 -5.41
CA GLU A 38 22.74 13.26 -5.57
C GLU A 38 22.43 14.21 -4.40
N LEU A 39 21.16 14.35 -4.02
CA LEU A 39 20.74 15.13 -2.85
C LEU A 39 21.44 14.66 -1.57
N LYS A 40 21.57 13.35 -1.34
CA LYS A 40 22.29 12.80 -0.18
C LYS A 40 23.74 13.29 -0.10
N VAL A 41 24.42 13.40 -1.24
CA VAL A 41 25.81 13.90 -1.29
C VAL A 41 25.86 15.39 -0.98
N LEU A 42 24.94 16.17 -1.56
CA LEU A 42 24.87 17.63 -1.38
C LEU A 42 24.51 17.99 0.06
N PHE A 43 23.48 17.36 0.64
CA PHE A 43 23.08 17.59 2.03
C PHE A 43 24.20 17.25 3.01
N ARG A 44 24.88 16.10 2.80
CA ARG A 44 26.03 15.74 3.64
C ARG A 44 27.15 16.78 3.59
N ARG A 45 27.40 17.41 2.41
CA ARG A 45 28.44 18.42 2.23
C ARG A 45 28.09 19.79 2.83
N LEU A 46 26.79 20.15 2.77
CA LEU A 46 26.31 21.45 3.24
C LEU A 46 25.98 21.46 4.73
N TYR A 47 25.24 20.43 5.18
CA TYR A 47 24.64 20.42 6.52
C TYR A 47 25.27 19.36 7.44
N GLY A 48 26.17 18.53 6.91
CA GLY A 48 26.75 17.42 7.65
C GLY A 48 25.99 16.10 7.48
N GLY A 49 26.66 15.00 7.81
CA GLY A 49 26.11 13.66 7.61
C GLY A 49 25.07 13.21 8.64
N GLU A 50 24.87 14.01 9.69
CA GLU A 50 23.96 13.73 10.82
C GLU A 50 22.91 14.83 10.99
N SER A 51 22.67 15.66 9.96
CA SER A 51 21.65 16.70 9.95
C SER A 51 20.25 16.14 9.65
N ASP A 52 19.20 16.94 9.88
CA ASP A 52 17.81 16.59 9.57
C ASP A 52 17.59 16.37 8.08
N GLU A 53 18.24 17.16 7.23
CA GLU A 53 18.22 16.97 5.77
C GLU A 53 18.82 15.61 5.39
N SER A 54 19.88 15.19 6.10
CA SER A 54 20.45 13.85 5.90
C SER A 54 19.49 12.75 6.33
N VAL A 55 18.77 12.90 7.45
CA VAL A 55 17.72 11.96 7.88
C VAL A 55 16.61 11.89 6.85
N LYS A 56 16.12 13.05 6.39
CA LYS A 56 15.04 13.12 5.39
C LYS A 56 15.41 12.37 4.11
N VAL A 57 16.55 12.71 3.50
CA VAL A 57 16.96 12.08 2.23
C VAL A 57 17.28 10.59 2.38
N LEU A 58 17.81 10.15 3.52
CA LEU A 58 18.06 8.74 3.80
C LEU A 58 16.74 7.96 3.91
N THR A 59 15.74 8.55 4.54
CA THR A 59 14.40 7.95 4.68
C THR A 59 13.71 7.85 3.33
N GLU A 60 13.73 8.91 2.54
CA GLU A 60 13.14 8.93 1.19
C GLU A 60 13.84 7.94 0.25
N LEU A 61 15.17 7.92 0.25
CA LEU A 61 15.95 6.96 -0.53
C LEU A 61 15.71 5.51 -0.11
N GLY A 62 15.59 5.25 1.19
CA GLY A 62 15.22 3.94 1.71
C GLY A 62 13.84 3.50 1.23
N ASN A 63 12.86 4.40 1.23
CA ASN A 63 11.52 4.12 0.74
C ASN A 63 11.49 3.87 -0.78
N ALA A 64 12.17 4.68 -1.59
CA ALA A 64 12.23 4.48 -3.04
C ALA A 64 12.91 3.15 -3.42
N LEU A 65 14.02 2.80 -2.76
CA LEU A 65 14.75 1.56 -2.98
C LEU A 65 13.93 0.30 -2.68
N LYS A 66 13.00 0.38 -1.74
CA LYS A 66 12.06 -0.70 -1.41
C LYS A 66 11.20 -1.09 -2.62
N TYR A 67 10.72 -0.13 -3.39
CA TYR A 67 9.84 -0.37 -4.54
C TYR A 67 10.57 -1.00 -5.74
N VAL A 68 11.88 -0.82 -5.85
CA VAL A 68 12.71 -1.47 -6.88
C VAL A 68 13.41 -2.73 -6.38
N GLY A 69 12.98 -3.30 -5.25
CA GLY A 69 13.49 -4.56 -4.71
C GLY A 69 14.88 -4.51 -4.10
N LYS A 70 15.49 -3.32 -3.93
CA LYS A 70 16.83 -3.14 -3.33
C LYS A 70 16.75 -3.10 -1.80
N PHE A 71 16.25 -4.18 -1.20
CA PHE A 71 15.86 -4.23 0.22
C PHE A 71 17.05 -4.03 1.17
N GLU A 72 18.21 -4.63 0.92
CA GLU A 72 19.38 -4.49 1.78
C GLU A 72 19.93 -3.05 1.77
N GLU A 73 19.89 -2.38 0.62
CA GLU A 73 20.27 -0.98 0.51
C GLU A 73 19.26 -0.09 1.22
N SER A 74 17.96 -0.36 1.05
CA SER A 74 16.88 0.31 1.77
C SER A 74 17.08 0.22 3.28
N ILE A 75 17.27 -0.98 3.83
CA ILE A 75 17.49 -1.20 5.27
C ILE A 75 18.73 -0.42 5.76
N ARG A 76 19.84 -0.41 5.00
CA ARG A 76 21.04 0.34 5.39
C ARG A 76 20.76 1.84 5.53
N HIS A 77 20.00 2.43 4.58
CA HIS A 77 19.64 3.84 4.63
C HIS A 77 18.68 4.16 5.77
N LEU A 78 17.62 3.38 5.93
CA LEU A 78 16.63 3.56 7.01
C LEU A 78 17.25 3.36 8.41
N THR A 79 18.11 2.34 8.58
CA THR A 79 18.83 2.12 9.84
C THR A 79 19.80 3.25 10.14
N LYS A 80 20.45 3.82 9.11
CA LYS A 80 21.30 4.99 9.30
C LYS A 80 20.49 6.21 9.74
N ALA A 81 19.32 6.45 9.14
CA ALA A 81 18.42 7.51 9.56
C ALA A 81 17.95 7.30 11.01
N GLU A 82 17.52 6.08 11.39
CA GLU A 82 17.14 5.73 12.76
C GLU A 82 18.26 6.02 13.77
N LYS A 83 19.52 5.65 13.46
CA LYS A 83 20.68 5.91 14.32
C LYS A 83 20.95 7.40 14.52
N ILE A 84 20.84 8.20 13.46
CA ILE A 84 21.00 9.66 13.54
C ILE A 84 19.91 10.27 14.43
N VAL A 85 18.65 9.86 14.23
CA VAL A 85 17.52 10.32 15.04
C VAL A 85 17.73 9.96 16.51
N LEU A 86 18.12 8.71 16.80
CA LEU A 86 18.39 8.25 18.16
C LEU A 86 19.51 9.07 18.82
N LYS A 87 20.57 9.37 18.10
CA LYS A 87 21.72 10.14 18.61
C LYS A 87 21.33 11.57 18.92
N ASN A 88 20.60 12.22 18.01
CA ASN A 88 20.31 13.66 18.09
C ASN A 88 19.13 13.97 19.00
N TYR A 89 18.09 13.11 19.02
CA TYR A 89 16.77 13.41 19.58
C TYR A 89 16.22 12.33 20.51
N GLY A 90 16.83 11.13 20.52
CA GLY A 90 16.33 9.99 21.27
C GLY A 90 15.12 9.30 20.64
N GLU A 91 14.50 8.40 21.40
CA GLU A 91 13.38 7.59 20.92
C GLU A 91 12.02 8.33 20.91
N ASN A 92 11.88 9.41 21.68
CA ASN A 92 10.60 10.08 21.89
C ASN A 92 10.30 11.15 20.82
N THR A 93 10.44 10.79 19.54
CA THR A 93 10.23 11.69 18.39
C THR A 93 9.40 11.04 17.30
N MET A 94 8.67 11.85 16.52
CA MET A 94 7.97 11.38 15.32
C MET A 94 8.93 10.81 14.27
N ALA A 95 10.13 11.39 14.13
CA ALA A 95 11.15 10.87 13.23
C ALA A 95 11.55 9.42 13.57
N PHE A 96 11.64 9.09 14.87
CA PHE A 96 11.90 7.73 15.32
C PHE A 96 10.73 6.79 15.02
N VAL A 97 9.49 7.23 15.23
CA VAL A 97 8.28 6.49 14.86
C VAL A 97 8.29 6.18 13.36
N THR A 98 8.54 7.18 12.52
CA THR A 98 8.59 7.05 11.06
C THR A 98 9.70 6.10 10.60
N CYS A 99 10.91 6.19 11.16
CA CYS A 99 12.00 5.28 10.82
C CYS A 99 11.64 3.81 11.12
N ASN A 100 11.04 3.54 12.29
CA ASN A 100 10.63 2.19 12.65
C ASN A 100 9.48 1.68 11.78
N ALA A 101 8.50 2.51 11.44
CA ALA A 101 7.42 2.14 10.53
C ALA A 101 7.96 1.78 9.12
N ASN A 102 8.87 2.58 8.58
CA ASN A 102 9.47 2.33 7.26
C ASN A 102 10.34 1.06 7.26
N LEU A 103 11.10 0.80 8.32
CA LEU A 103 11.86 -0.44 8.47
C LEU A 103 10.93 -1.66 8.56
N ALA A 104 9.81 -1.55 9.30
CA ALA A 104 8.82 -2.60 9.38
C ALA A 104 8.27 -2.97 8.00
N GLU A 105 7.98 -1.98 7.15
CA GLU A 105 7.50 -2.21 5.79
C GLU A 105 8.51 -2.97 4.93
N VAL A 106 9.79 -2.59 4.96
CA VAL A 106 10.81 -3.32 4.22
C VAL A 106 10.90 -4.77 4.72
N TYR A 107 10.88 -4.98 6.04
CA TYR A 107 10.89 -6.33 6.61
C TYR A 107 9.63 -7.13 6.28
N ARG A 108 8.46 -6.48 6.13
CA ARG A 108 7.21 -7.12 5.71
C ARG A 108 7.33 -7.69 4.29
N ILE A 109 7.79 -6.88 3.34
CA ILE A 109 8.01 -7.31 1.95
C ILE A 109 9.03 -8.46 1.90
N MET A 110 10.05 -8.44 2.76
CA MET A 110 11.04 -9.53 2.88
C MET A 110 10.53 -10.74 3.69
N LYS A 111 9.28 -10.72 4.17
CA LYS A 111 8.66 -11.76 5.02
C LYS A 111 9.45 -12.06 6.30
N LYS A 112 10.18 -11.08 6.84
CA LYS A 112 10.91 -11.18 8.11
C LYS A 112 10.02 -10.82 9.30
N TYR A 113 8.97 -11.59 9.51
CA TYR A 113 7.81 -11.28 10.36
C TYR A 113 8.14 -10.92 11.82
N LYS A 114 9.14 -11.55 12.44
CA LYS A 114 9.58 -11.18 13.81
C LYS A 114 10.06 -9.73 13.88
N LYS A 115 10.81 -9.27 12.85
CA LYS A 115 11.29 -7.89 12.77
C LYS A 115 10.16 -6.91 12.46
N VAL A 116 9.15 -7.34 11.71
CA VAL A 116 7.95 -6.53 11.43
C VAL A 116 7.24 -6.18 12.75
N GLU A 117 6.92 -7.19 13.56
CA GLU A 117 6.25 -6.98 14.85
C GLU A 117 7.07 -6.07 15.78
N GLU A 118 8.37 -6.37 15.93
CA GLU A 118 9.27 -5.57 16.76
C GLU A 118 9.22 -4.07 16.36
N LYS A 119 9.37 -3.78 15.08
CA LYS A 119 9.47 -2.41 14.59
C LYS A 119 8.12 -1.67 14.67
N TYR A 120 6.99 -2.29 14.28
CA TYR A 120 5.68 -1.67 14.41
C TYR A 120 5.29 -1.45 15.87
N PHE A 121 5.49 -2.43 16.76
CA PHE A 121 5.14 -2.23 18.18
C PHE A 121 6.02 -1.17 18.83
N LYS A 122 7.30 -1.05 18.45
CA LYS A 122 8.17 0.02 18.90
C LYS A 122 7.64 1.40 18.44
N ALA A 123 7.27 1.53 17.17
CA ALA A 123 6.67 2.75 16.62
C ALA A 123 5.37 3.12 17.36
N ILE A 124 4.44 2.18 17.53
CA ILE A 124 3.15 2.39 18.19
C ILE A 124 3.32 2.76 19.67
N LYS A 125 4.21 2.08 20.38
CA LYS A 125 4.52 2.38 21.79
C LYS A 125 5.04 3.80 21.95
N THR A 126 5.98 4.20 21.10
CA THR A 126 6.54 5.56 21.11
C THR A 126 5.47 6.60 20.77
N TYR A 127 4.67 6.35 19.71
CA TYR A 127 3.59 7.26 19.32
C TYR A 127 2.61 7.52 20.48
N LYS A 128 2.09 6.45 21.08
CA LYS A 128 1.12 6.56 22.18
C LYS A 128 1.69 7.22 23.43
N LYS A 129 2.94 6.86 23.81
CA LYS A 129 3.60 7.41 25.01
C LYS A 129 3.74 8.93 24.95
N ASN A 130 3.95 9.48 23.77
CA ASN A 130 4.23 10.92 23.59
C ASN A 130 3.01 11.72 23.13
N ASN A 131 1.83 11.10 22.98
CA ASN A 131 0.58 11.75 22.56
C ASN A 131 0.74 12.58 21.28
N PHE A 132 1.47 12.04 20.29
CA PHE A 132 1.66 12.72 19.02
C PHE A 132 0.32 12.95 18.30
N ARG A 133 0.21 14.08 17.58
CA ARG A 133 -1.02 14.50 16.91
C ARG A 133 -1.03 14.25 15.40
N ASP A 134 0.08 13.77 14.82
CA ASP A 134 0.13 13.43 13.39
C ASP A 134 -0.69 12.16 13.13
N GLY A 135 -1.96 12.37 12.87
CA GLY A 135 -2.91 11.29 12.63
C GLY A 135 -2.61 10.50 11.35
N TYR A 136 -2.11 11.14 10.28
CA TYR A 136 -1.82 10.46 9.01
C TYR A 136 -0.74 9.39 9.16
N ILE A 137 0.36 9.71 9.84
CA ILE A 137 1.43 8.73 10.08
C ILE A 137 0.90 7.56 10.90
N PHE A 138 0.11 7.83 11.93
CA PHE A 138 -0.40 6.76 12.78
C PHE A 138 -1.48 5.92 12.08
N ALA A 139 -2.35 6.54 11.27
CA ALA A 139 -3.28 5.83 10.41
C ALA A 139 -2.54 4.90 9.43
N GLY A 140 -1.47 5.39 8.79
CA GLY A 140 -0.62 4.57 7.92
C GLY A 140 0.00 3.38 8.64
N ILE A 141 0.53 3.57 9.85
CA ILE A 141 1.06 2.47 10.67
C ILE A 141 -0.03 1.44 10.99
N CYS A 142 -1.23 1.88 11.37
CA CYS A 142 -2.35 1.00 11.66
C CYS A 142 -2.78 0.19 10.43
N ASN A 143 -2.89 0.83 9.26
CA ASN A 143 -3.19 0.14 8.01
C ASN A 143 -2.13 -0.91 7.66
N ASN A 144 -0.86 -0.55 7.70
CA ASN A 144 0.24 -1.44 7.33
C ASN A 144 0.39 -2.61 8.30
N LEU A 145 0.12 -2.39 9.59
CA LEU A 145 0.04 -3.47 10.57
C LEU A 145 -1.16 -4.39 10.28
N GLY A 146 -2.27 -3.83 9.80
CA GLY A 146 -3.42 -4.60 9.31
C GLY A 146 -3.05 -5.50 8.14
N LEU A 147 -2.33 -4.98 7.14
CA LEU A 147 -1.82 -5.77 6.02
C LEU A 147 -0.86 -6.89 6.47
N PHE A 148 0.02 -6.60 7.42
CA PHE A 148 0.89 -7.63 8.02
C PHE A 148 0.08 -8.76 8.68
N PHE A 149 -0.97 -8.43 9.42
CA PHE A 149 -1.82 -9.44 10.04
C PHE A 149 -2.61 -10.25 9.01
N GLU A 150 -3.02 -9.64 7.91
CA GLU A 150 -3.65 -10.34 6.79
C GLU A 150 -2.69 -11.36 6.16
N GLU A 151 -1.46 -10.94 5.84
CA GLU A 151 -0.42 -11.80 5.26
C GLU A 151 -0.06 -12.99 6.16
N THR A 152 -0.22 -12.83 7.48
CA THR A 152 0.03 -13.91 8.46
C THR A 152 -1.21 -14.71 8.83
N GLY A 153 -2.35 -14.49 8.14
CA GLY A 153 -3.62 -15.20 8.35
C GLY A 153 -4.39 -14.76 9.59
N ARG A 154 -3.97 -13.67 10.25
CA ARG A 154 -4.61 -13.10 11.44
C ARG A 154 -5.70 -12.10 11.03
N TYR A 155 -6.69 -12.54 10.27
CA TYR A 155 -7.68 -11.69 9.60
C TYR A 155 -8.52 -10.82 10.56
N LYS A 156 -8.85 -11.33 11.76
CA LYS A 156 -9.58 -10.53 12.78
C LYS A 156 -8.72 -9.37 13.30
N ASP A 157 -7.43 -9.60 13.52
CA ASP A 157 -6.50 -8.54 13.91
C ASP A 157 -6.28 -7.55 12.78
N SER A 158 -6.19 -8.03 11.53
CA SER A 158 -6.14 -7.18 10.34
C SER A 158 -7.30 -6.19 10.30
N VAL A 159 -8.55 -6.69 10.37
CA VAL A 159 -9.75 -5.84 10.40
C VAL A 159 -9.74 -4.85 11.57
N LYS A 160 -9.30 -5.29 12.76
CA LYS A 160 -9.22 -4.42 13.94
C LYS A 160 -8.28 -3.23 13.71
N TRP A 161 -7.10 -3.46 13.16
CA TRP A 161 -6.12 -2.40 12.96
C TRP A 161 -6.48 -1.48 11.78
N GLN A 162 -7.06 -2.02 10.70
CA GLN A 162 -7.55 -1.23 9.58
C GLN A 162 -8.77 -0.36 9.98
N LYS A 163 -9.69 -0.87 10.81
CA LYS A 163 -10.74 -0.04 11.41
C LYS A 163 -10.15 1.10 12.24
N LYS A 164 -9.12 0.81 13.05
CA LYS A 164 -8.44 1.86 13.83
C LYS A 164 -7.82 2.93 12.92
N SER A 165 -7.30 2.54 11.76
CA SER A 165 -6.81 3.48 10.77
C SER A 165 -7.93 4.36 10.21
N LEU A 166 -9.09 3.80 9.87
CA LEU A 166 -10.24 4.57 9.39
C LEU A 166 -10.76 5.55 10.44
N GLU A 167 -10.90 5.12 11.71
CA GLU A 167 -11.32 6.00 12.84
C GLU A 167 -10.41 7.23 12.97
N ILE A 168 -9.10 7.08 12.72
CA ILE A 168 -8.17 8.20 12.76
C ILE A 168 -8.39 9.13 11.57
N LEU A 169 -8.56 8.56 10.36
CA LEU A 169 -8.75 9.33 9.13
C LEU A 169 -10.07 10.12 9.13
N GLU A 170 -11.13 9.64 9.76
CA GLU A 170 -12.42 10.34 9.87
C GLU A 170 -12.31 11.72 10.52
N ASN A 171 -11.23 11.98 11.27
CA ASN A 171 -10.96 13.26 11.92
C ASN A 171 -9.91 14.10 11.17
N LEU A 172 -9.53 13.71 9.95
CA LEU A 172 -8.51 14.38 9.14
C LEU A 172 -9.11 14.84 7.81
N GLU A 173 -8.75 16.06 7.41
CA GLU A 173 -9.14 16.61 6.11
C GLU A 173 -8.42 15.88 4.96
N ASN A 174 -9.03 15.85 3.79
CA ASN A 174 -8.46 15.25 2.56
C ASN A 174 -7.99 13.79 2.75
N SER A 175 -8.74 13.01 3.52
CA SER A 175 -8.41 11.62 3.85
C SER A 175 -9.20 10.58 3.04
N GLU A 176 -10.06 11.01 2.13
CA GLU A 176 -11.03 10.20 1.41
C GLU A 176 -10.34 9.11 0.57
N VAL A 177 -9.31 9.48 -0.19
CA VAL A 177 -8.54 8.53 -1.00
C VAL A 177 -7.88 7.48 -0.13
N GLN A 178 -7.25 7.88 0.99
CA GLN A 178 -6.65 6.95 1.94
C GLN A 178 -7.70 6.04 2.59
N GLY A 179 -8.84 6.60 2.96
CA GLY A 179 -9.99 5.85 3.49
C GLY A 179 -10.50 4.80 2.51
N ALA A 180 -10.58 5.13 1.23
CA ALA A 180 -10.96 4.21 0.17
C ALA A 180 -9.94 3.06 0.01
N ILE A 181 -8.64 3.37 0.00
CA ILE A 181 -7.57 2.36 -0.07
C ILE A 181 -7.67 1.38 1.12
N ILE A 182 -7.85 1.89 2.35
CA ILE A 182 -7.96 1.04 3.53
C ILE A 182 -9.22 0.15 3.45
N ARG A 183 -10.35 0.69 3.04
CA ARG A 183 -11.58 -0.10 2.85
C ARG A 183 -11.39 -1.21 1.81
N SER A 184 -10.68 -0.94 0.72
CA SER A 184 -10.36 -1.97 -0.27
C SER A 184 -9.46 -3.07 0.31
N ASN A 185 -8.49 -2.72 1.15
CA ASN A 185 -7.61 -3.67 1.82
C ASN A 185 -8.38 -4.58 2.80
N MET A 186 -9.45 -4.08 3.44
CA MET A 186 -10.25 -4.87 4.40
C MET A 186 -11.06 -5.98 3.74
N VAL A 187 -11.33 -5.91 2.43
CA VAL A 187 -12.24 -6.82 1.73
C VAL A 187 -11.80 -8.28 1.85
N ASN A 188 -10.51 -8.57 1.63
CA ASN A 188 -10.01 -9.93 1.73
C ASN A 188 -10.14 -10.48 3.15
N SER A 189 -9.74 -9.70 4.15
CA SER A 189 -9.86 -10.10 5.56
C SER A 189 -11.31 -10.37 5.97
N TYR A 190 -12.28 -9.56 5.50
CA TYR A 190 -13.70 -9.83 5.72
C TYR A 190 -14.18 -11.13 5.04
N LEU A 191 -13.74 -11.40 3.81
CA LEU A 191 -14.08 -12.65 3.12
C LEU A 191 -13.51 -13.88 3.86
N LYS A 192 -12.30 -13.76 4.40
CA LYS A 192 -11.65 -14.85 5.15
C LYS A 192 -12.29 -15.18 6.50
N ILE A 193 -12.99 -14.21 7.11
CA ILE A 193 -13.78 -14.42 8.35
C ILE A 193 -15.28 -14.61 8.09
N ASP A 194 -15.67 -14.87 6.83
CA ASP A 194 -17.05 -15.10 6.34
C ASP A 194 -18.00 -13.89 6.48
N GLU A 195 -17.47 -12.70 6.65
CA GLU A 195 -18.25 -11.43 6.74
C GLU A 195 -18.50 -10.83 5.34
N LYS A 196 -19.19 -11.61 4.47
CA LYS A 196 -19.39 -11.27 3.04
C LYS A 196 -20.10 -9.93 2.82
N LYS A 197 -21.09 -9.59 3.67
CA LYS A 197 -21.81 -8.31 3.56
C LYS A 197 -20.90 -7.12 3.87
N LEU A 198 -20.03 -7.24 4.86
CA LEU A 198 -19.06 -6.20 5.19
C LEU A 198 -18.00 -6.05 4.09
N ALA A 199 -17.55 -7.16 3.50
CA ALA A 199 -16.64 -7.13 2.35
C ALA A 199 -17.25 -6.36 1.18
N GLU A 200 -18.51 -6.66 0.82
CA GLU A 200 -19.22 -6.00 -0.27
C GLU A 200 -19.45 -4.52 -0.01
N ASN A 201 -19.90 -4.18 1.19
CA ASN A 201 -20.08 -2.79 1.59
C ASN A 201 -18.77 -1.99 1.54
N SER A 202 -17.67 -2.55 2.08
CA SER A 202 -16.35 -1.93 2.04
C SER A 202 -15.85 -1.71 0.61
N MET A 203 -16.04 -2.70 -0.28
CA MET A 203 -15.71 -2.58 -1.69
C MET A 203 -16.51 -1.45 -2.37
N ASN A 204 -17.83 -1.41 -2.18
CA ASN A 204 -18.68 -0.42 -2.83
C ASN A 204 -18.33 0.99 -2.37
N ILE A 205 -18.16 1.20 -1.05
CA ILE A 205 -17.76 2.50 -0.51
C ILE A 205 -16.40 2.92 -1.08
N ALA A 206 -15.41 2.01 -1.11
CA ALA A 206 -14.08 2.32 -1.63
C ALA A 206 -14.14 2.76 -3.09
N LEU A 207 -14.85 2.04 -3.95
CA LEU A 207 -14.96 2.37 -5.37
C LEU A 207 -15.74 3.67 -5.59
N THR A 208 -16.82 3.93 -4.84
CA THR A 208 -17.58 5.18 -4.93
C THR A 208 -16.71 6.38 -4.52
N MET A 209 -15.99 6.27 -3.40
CA MET A 209 -15.07 7.34 -2.96
C MET A 209 -13.98 7.62 -3.99
N LEU A 210 -13.33 6.58 -4.55
CA LEU A 210 -12.30 6.78 -5.58
C LEU A 210 -12.87 7.36 -6.87
N GLN A 211 -14.07 6.96 -7.28
CA GLN A 211 -14.74 7.54 -8.45
C GLN A 211 -14.96 9.04 -8.28
N SER A 212 -15.40 9.46 -7.08
CA SER A 212 -15.61 10.88 -6.75
C SER A 212 -14.30 11.67 -6.70
N GLU A 213 -13.25 11.13 -6.05
CA GLU A 213 -12.03 11.87 -5.75
C GLU A 213 -11.03 11.91 -6.91
N VAL A 214 -10.90 10.81 -7.65
CA VAL A 214 -9.85 10.67 -8.68
C VAL A 214 -10.39 10.30 -10.06
N GLY A 215 -11.68 9.98 -10.17
CA GLY A 215 -12.35 9.56 -11.41
C GLY A 215 -12.10 8.08 -11.78
N GLU A 216 -13.01 7.51 -12.56
CA GLU A 216 -12.93 6.10 -13.00
C GLU A 216 -11.75 5.83 -13.94
N ASN A 217 -11.31 6.81 -14.72
CA ASN A 217 -10.21 6.66 -15.69
C ASN A 217 -8.82 6.84 -15.06
N SER A 218 -8.73 6.98 -13.74
CA SER A 218 -7.45 7.09 -13.06
C SER A 218 -6.76 5.73 -12.89
N ASN A 219 -5.44 5.72 -12.99
CA ASN A 219 -4.64 4.53 -12.70
C ASN A 219 -4.91 3.97 -11.29
N LEU A 220 -5.19 4.84 -10.30
CA LEU A 220 -5.47 4.43 -8.94
C LEU A 220 -6.79 3.67 -8.87
N TYR A 221 -7.86 4.19 -9.50
CA TYR A 221 -9.15 3.51 -9.55
C TYR A 221 -9.03 2.14 -10.22
N PHE A 222 -8.38 2.07 -11.38
CA PHE A 222 -8.14 0.81 -12.09
C PHE A 222 -7.39 -0.20 -11.21
N ASN A 223 -6.30 0.21 -10.57
CA ASN A 223 -5.49 -0.67 -9.72
C ASN A 223 -6.29 -1.25 -8.55
N ILE A 224 -7.09 -0.41 -7.89
CA ILE A 224 -7.94 -0.86 -6.77
C ILE A 224 -9.04 -1.81 -7.28
N LEU A 225 -9.72 -1.47 -8.37
CA LEU A 225 -10.74 -2.33 -8.97
C LEU A 225 -10.17 -3.70 -9.36
N HIS A 226 -9.00 -3.72 -10.00
CA HIS A 226 -8.32 -4.95 -10.41
C HIS A 226 -7.88 -5.79 -9.19
N ASN A 227 -7.34 -5.15 -8.15
CA ASN A 227 -7.00 -5.85 -6.92
C ASN A 227 -8.24 -6.47 -6.26
N LEU A 228 -9.35 -5.75 -6.18
CA LEU A 228 -10.61 -6.26 -5.66
C LEU A 228 -11.14 -7.44 -6.48
N ALA A 229 -11.07 -7.36 -7.81
CA ALA A 229 -11.43 -8.45 -8.70
C ALA A 229 -10.60 -9.72 -8.42
N ASN A 230 -9.29 -9.57 -8.24
CA ASN A 230 -8.39 -10.66 -7.87
C ASN A 230 -8.72 -11.24 -6.49
N VAL A 231 -9.00 -10.40 -5.50
CA VAL A 231 -9.42 -10.85 -4.15
C VAL A 231 -10.67 -11.73 -4.22
N TYR A 232 -11.69 -11.32 -4.96
CA TYR A 232 -12.91 -12.14 -5.13
C TYR A 232 -12.62 -13.43 -5.93
N PHE A 233 -11.74 -13.37 -6.93
CA PHE A 233 -11.35 -14.54 -7.71
C PHE A 233 -10.64 -15.59 -6.85
N GLU A 234 -9.64 -15.19 -6.06
CA GLU A 234 -8.88 -16.04 -5.15
C GLU A 234 -9.76 -16.64 -4.03
N ASN A 235 -10.74 -15.88 -3.55
CA ASN A 235 -11.75 -16.35 -2.61
C ASN A 235 -12.87 -17.17 -3.26
N LYS A 236 -12.73 -17.61 -4.53
CA LYS A 236 -13.65 -18.45 -5.30
C LYS A 236 -15.05 -17.84 -5.47
N SER A 237 -15.20 -16.54 -5.25
CA SER A 237 -16.43 -15.78 -5.49
C SER A 237 -16.53 -15.38 -6.96
N TYR A 238 -16.48 -16.38 -7.86
CA TYR A 238 -16.30 -16.21 -9.30
C TYR A 238 -17.36 -15.32 -9.97
N LYS A 239 -18.60 -15.31 -9.48
CA LYS A 239 -19.64 -14.41 -10.02
C LYS A 239 -19.29 -12.95 -9.82
N LYS A 240 -18.86 -12.56 -8.62
CA LYS A 240 -18.42 -11.18 -8.34
C LYS A 240 -17.12 -10.86 -9.04
N ALA A 241 -16.16 -11.78 -9.01
CA ALA A 241 -14.89 -11.62 -9.72
C ALA A 241 -15.11 -11.34 -11.21
N ALA A 242 -16.00 -12.10 -11.89
CA ALA A 242 -16.29 -11.88 -13.31
C ALA A 242 -16.85 -10.47 -13.59
N VAL A 243 -17.79 -9.99 -12.77
CA VAL A 243 -18.37 -8.64 -12.92
C VAL A 243 -17.30 -7.55 -12.76
N LEU A 244 -16.40 -7.68 -11.76
CA LEU A 244 -15.33 -6.72 -11.53
C LEU A 244 -14.27 -6.79 -12.64
N LEU A 245 -13.91 -8.00 -13.09
CA LEU A 245 -12.95 -8.20 -14.18
C LEU A 245 -13.48 -7.65 -15.51
N GLU A 246 -14.76 -7.79 -15.83
CA GLU A 246 -15.39 -7.20 -17.03
C GLU A 246 -15.38 -5.65 -16.96
N ARG A 247 -15.46 -5.05 -15.76
CA ARG A 247 -15.23 -3.61 -15.61
C ARG A 247 -13.75 -3.24 -15.81
N CYS A 248 -12.83 -4.07 -15.27
CA CYS A 248 -11.40 -3.88 -15.50
C CYS A 248 -11.03 -3.99 -16.98
N GLU A 249 -11.61 -4.94 -17.72
CA GLU A 249 -11.40 -5.12 -19.15
C GLU A 249 -11.68 -3.83 -19.93
N LYS A 250 -12.87 -3.24 -19.73
CA LYS A 250 -13.28 -1.99 -20.40
C LYS A 250 -12.36 -0.81 -20.08
N LEU A 251 -11.95 -0.67 -18.81
CA LEU A 251 -11.04 0.40 -18.39
C LEU A 251 -9.62 0.16 -18.91
N CYS A 252 -9.17 -1.10 -18.91
CA CYS A 252 -7.84 -1.47 -19.39
C CYS A 252 -7.68 -1.18 -20.88
N GLU A 253 -8.71 -1.44 -21.68
CA GLU A 253 -8.75 -1.11 -23.12
C GLU A 253 -8.47 0.39 -23.34
N THR A 254 -9.06 1.25 -22.50
CA THR A 254 -8.91 2.71 -22.61
C THR A 254 -7.57 3.21 -22.05
N VAL A 255 -7.09 2.64 -20.94
CA VAL A 255 -5.94 3.17 -20.20
C VAL A 255 -4.60 2.56 -20.67
N PHE A 256 -4.58 1.26 -20.98
CA PHE A 256 -3.35 0.51 -21.29
C PHE A 256 -3.33 -0.10 -22.69
N GLY A 257 -4.48 -0.16 -23.37
CA GLY A 257 -4.64 -0.80 -24.67
C GLY A 257 -4.83 -2.32 -24.59
N ILE A 258 -5.41 -2.87 -25.67
CA ILE A 258 -5.77 -4.31 -25.79
C ILE A 258 -4.57 -5.26 -25.92
N GLU A 259 -3.40 -4.75 -26.30
CA GLU A 259 -2.19 -5.54 -26.46
C GLU A 259 -1.35 -5.64 -25.19
N SER A 260 -1.78 -4.98 -24.10
CA SER A 260 -1.06 -5.01 -22.84
C SER A 260 -1.15 -6.39 -22.18
N GLU A 261 -0.07 -6.83 -21.51
CA GLU A 261 -0.06 -8.09 -20.74
C GLU A 261 -1.15 -8.12 -19.66
N ILE A 262 -1.47 -6.96 -19.10
CA ILE A 262 -2.50 -6.84 -18.07
C ILE A 262 -3.89 -7.11 -18.66
N TYR A 263 -4.17 -6.65 -19.89
CA TYR A 263 -5.43 -6.91 -20.59
C TYR A 263 -5.59 -8.42 -20.87
N GLN A 264 -4.55 -9.07 -21.36
CA GLN A 264 -4.58 -10.52 -21.63
C GLN A 264 -4.79 -11.33 -20.35
N SER A 265 -4.13 -10.94 -19.27
CA SER A 265 -4.34 -11.57 -17.94
C SER A 265 -5.77 -11.41 -17.41
N ILE A 266 -6.41 -10.26 -17.65
CA ILE A 266 -7.81 -10.03 -17.28
C ILE A 266 -8.74 -10.95 -18.08
N LEU A 267 -8.56 -11.05 -19.40
CA LEU A 267 -9.37 -11.92 -20.26
C LEU A 267 -9.28 -13.39 -19.84
N GLU A 268 -8.06 -13.88 -19.56
CA GLU A 268 -7.85 -15.23 -19.07
C GLU A 268 -8.61 -15.50 -17.77
N LYS A 269 -8.55 -14.58 -16.81
CA LYS A 269 -9.29 -14.71 -15.54
C LYS A 269 -10.80 -14.66 -15.73
N ILE A 270 -11.32 -13.84 -16.65
CA ILE A 270 -12.74 -13.82 -17.01
C ILE A 270 -13.17 -15.19 -17.53
N LEU A 271 -12.40 -15.77 -18.45
CA LEU A 271 -12.69 -17.08 -19.00
C LEU A 271 -12.74 -18.16 -17.91
N ILE A 272 -11.72 -18.21 -17.06
CA ILE A 272 -11.66 -19.14 -15.93
C ILE A 272 -12.86 -18.95 -14.98
N ALA A 273 -13.20 -17.72 -14.63
CA ALA A 273 -14.32 -17.42 -13.77
C ALA A 273 -15.64 -17.92 -14.37
N LYS A 274 -15.89 -17.67 -15.67
CA LYS A 274 -17.08 -18.15 -16.40
C LYS A 274 -17.17 -19.69 -16.44
N GLN A 275 -16.05 -20.37 -16.69
CA GLN A 275 -15.97 -21.83 -16.64
C GLN A 275 -16.30 -22.38 -15.25
N ARG A 276 -15.76 -21.78 -14.19
CA ARG A 276 -16.06 -22.18 -12.80
C ARG A 276 -17.52 -21.96 -12.42
N ILE A 277 -18.13 -20.86 -12.88
CA ILE A 277 -19.57 -20.60 -12.67
C ILE A 277 -20.41 -21.65 -13.38
N ALA A 278 -20.10 -22.00 -14.62
CA ALA A 278 -20.82 -23.03 -15.39
C ALA A 278 -20.71 -24.40 -14.72
N LYS A 279 -19.50 -24.81 -14.31
CA LYS A 279 -19.27 -26.07 -13.60
C LYS A 279 -20.09 -26.15 -12.30
N ASN A 280 -20.08 -25.11 -11.48
CA ASN A 280 -20.84 -25.06 -10.22
C ASN A 280 -22.34 -25.17 -10.46
N ARG A 281 -22.88 -24.57 -11.55
CA ARG A 281 -24.31 -24.73 -11.94
C ARG A 281 -24.62 -26.16 -12.32
N MET A 282 -23.76 -26.83 -13.08
CA MET A 282 -23.94 -28.23 -13.49
C MET A 282 -23.95 -29.15 -12.27
N GLU A 283 -22.98 -28.99 -11.34
CA GLU A 283 -22.91 -29.79 -10.11
C GLU A 283 -24.17 -29.60 -9.23
N GLN A 284 -24.67 -28.36 -9.09
CA GLN A 284 -25.94 -28.08 -8.39
C GLN A 284 -27.14 -28.73 -9.07
N TYR A 285 -27.20 -28.75 -10.39
CA TYR A 285 -28.27 -29.38 -11.13
C TYR A 285 -28.28 -30.90 -10.93
N VAL A 286 -27.11 -31.55 -11.02
CA VAL A 286 -26.97 -33.00 -10.80
C VAL A 286 -27.34 -33.37 -9.37
N TRP A 287 -26.87 -32.61 -8.38
CA TRP A 287 -27.23 -32.85 -6.97
C TRP A 287 -28.74 -32.74 -6.71
N LYS A 288 -29.39 -31.68 -7.21
CA LYS A 288 -30.84 -31.51 -7.08
C LYS A 288 -31.61 -32.69 -7.65
N ASN A 289 -31.21 -33.19 -8.83
CA ASN A 289 -31.87 -34.33 -9.47
C ASN A 289 -31.67 -35.63 -8.67
N GLN A 290 -30.51 -35.84 -8.04
CA GLN A 290 -30.25 -36.98 -7.17
C GLN A 290 -31.09 -36.92 -5.89
N VAL A 291 -31.22 -35.73 -5.27
CA VAL A 291 -32.11 -35.56 -4.10
C VAL A 291 -33.55 -35.80 -4.43
N VAL A 292 -34.04 -35.27 -5.56
CA VAL A 292 -35.43 -35.51 -6.00
C VAL A 292 -35.72 -36.99 -6.27
N LYS A 293 -34.75 -37.74 -6.85
CA LYS A 293 -34.88 -39.18 -7.03
C LYS A 293 -34.93 -39.94 -5.70
N LYS A 294 -34.13 -39.55 -4.71
CA LYS A 294 -34.15 -40.17 -3.36
C LYS A 294 -35.44 -39.89 -2.56
N LEU A 295 -36.11 -38.78 -2.83
CA LEU A 295 -37.40 -38.44 -2.18
C LEU A 295 -38.60 -39.09 -2.82
N LYS A 296 -38.48 -39.66 -4.04
CA LYS A 296 -39.54 -40.34 -4.78
C LYS A 296 -39.52 -41.88 -4.62
N ASN A 297 -38.42 -42.39 -4.04
CA ASN A 297 -38.27 -43.79 -3.63
C ASN A 297 -38.38 -43.92 -2.10
#